data_d54b3157fadc93ade7d0a3497a16419a
#
_entry.id   d54b3157fadc93ade7d0a3497a16419a
#
_cell.length_a   1.000
_cell.length_b   1.000
_cell.length_c   1.000
_cell.angle_alpha   90.00
_cell.angle_beta   90.00
_cell.angle_gamma   90.00
#
_symmetry.space_group_name_H-M   'P 1'
#
loop_
_entity.id
_entity.type
_entity.pdbx_description
1 polymer ?
#
loop_
_entity_poly.entity_id
_entity_poly.type
_entity_poly.pdbx_seq_one_letter_code
_entity_poly.pdbx_strand_id
1 'polypeptide(L)'
;MKKRTLTILLTALLIVPFLVCGASAKTLKIGSMSPLTGPYAADGNDIKNGVLTAIEVFQQEGGIPGFDKIELFAQDTACDPKQAVAAANKLINQGVVGVIGAYCSSSTIPASEALAEEDIPMITPASTNEKVTERGLPYMFRMCGRDDDQSKVAAKFIKDELKAKTIFIVDDKTTYSQGLADGVRKQCEKLGIKVLAHDHVNQGDKDFSAVLTKAKKDNADVFYMCLQNHSSGSLMAIQARRAGLKSTIVSQDAMYHPNFINVAKDAANGIYVTFGYVDKSTPSYQKYAKIFTAKYGKIGAYATYAYDAATVLLKAIKQAKSTDPKKIKAEIMKMDFQGASKRIKFRPNGDSGSNYIIFKIENGKYVKYWDPEKGKL
;
A
#
# COMPACT_ATOMS: atom_id res chain seq x y z
N MET A 1 61.92 6.30 -81.44
CA MET A 1 60.72 6.85 -80.78
C MET A 1 60.03 5.73 -80.02
N LYS A 2 60.17 5.70 -78.64
CA LYS A 2 59.57 4.64 -77.80
C LYS A 2 58.25 5.18 -77.19
N LYS A 3 57.14 4.56 -77.50
CA LYS A 3 55.81 4.81 -76.91
C LYS A 3 55.79 4.16 -75.52
N ARG A 4 55.61 4.94 -74.48
CA ARG A 4 55.29 4.48 -73.11
C ARG A 4 53.77 4.34 -72.94
N THR A 5 53.30 3.12 -72.73
CA THR A 5 51.92 2.85 -72.35
C THR A 5 51.78 2.98 -70.89
N LEU A 6 50.89 3.88 -70.40
CA LEU A 6 50.58 4.15 -69.01
C LEU A 6 49.37 3.29 -68.56
N THR A 7 49.60 2.27 -67.78
CA THR A 7 48.53 1.42 -67.20
C THR A 7 48.02 2.07 -65.95
N ILE A 8 46.74 2.53 -65.96
CA ILE A 8 46.04 3.07 -64.82
C ILE A 8 45.39 1.90 -64.10
N LEU A 9 45.86 1.58 -62.87
CA LEU A 9 45.24 0.60 -62.00
C LEU A 9 44.07 1.31 -61.25
N LEU A 10 42.84 0.93 -61.59
CA LEU A 10 41.61 1.39 -60.90
C LEU A 10 41.36 0.51 -59.66
N THR A 11 41.74 0.98 -58.50
CA THR A 11 41.42 0.33 -57.18
C THR A 11 39.97 0.64 -56.82
N ALA A 12 39.05 -0.31 -57.04
CA ALA A 12 37.66 -0.21 -56.58
C ALA A 12 37.61 -0.42 -55.05
N LEU A 13 37.40 0.66 -54.33
CA LEU A 13 37.17 0.65 -52.88
C LEU A 13 35.72 0.17 -52.61
N LEU A 14 35.57 -1.10 -52.25
CA LEU A 14 34.28 -1.66 -51.80
C LEU A 14 33.90 -1.05 -50.42
N ILE A 15 33.02 -0.05 -50.44
CA ILE A 15 32.37 0.47 -49.22
C ILE A 15 31.30 -0.55 -48.86
N VAL A 16 31.57 -1.41 -47.88
CA VAL A 16 30.58 -2.23 -47.23
C VAL A 16 29.78 -1.34 -46.27
N PRO A 17 28.47 -1.11 -46.51
CA PRO A 17 27.68 -0.38 -45.54
C PRO A 17 27.55 -1.23 -44.26
N PHE A 18 28.18 -0.82 -43.17
CA PHE A 18 27.87 -1.32 -41.85
C PHE A 18 26.44 -0.90 -41.54
N LEU A 19 25.48 -1.78 -41.77
CA LEU A 19 24.15 -1.69 -41.16
C LEU A 19 24.33 -1.81 -39.65
N VAL A 20 24.49 -0.67 -38.99
CA VAL A 20 24.31 -0.59 -37.56
C VAL A 20 22.80 -0.85 -37.29
N CYS A 21 22.49 -2.12 -37.12
CA CYS A 21 21.17 -2.51 -36.61
C CYS A 21 21.08 -1.93 -35.19
N GLY A 22 20.52 -0.73 -35.07
CA GLY A 22 20.25 -0.11 -33.80
C GLY A 22 19.29 -1.01 -33.06
N ALA A 23 19.79 -1.88 -32.19
CA ALA A 23 18.95 -2.64 -31.27
C ALA A 23 18.15 -1.62 -30.45
N SER A 24 16.85 -1.50 -30.71
CA SER A 24 15.97 -0.66 -29.92
C SER A 24 16.05 -1.14 -28.46
N ALA A 25 16.42 -0.23 -27.57
CA ALA A 25 16.56 -0.54 -26.15
C ALA A 25 15.27 -1.16 -25.62
N LYS A 26 15.34 -2.40 -25.16
CA LYS A 26 14.16 -3.13 -24.67
C LYS A 26 13.80 -2.66 -23.27
N THR A 27 12.66 -2.01 -23.14
CA THR A 27 12.16 -1.44 -21.88
C THR A 27 11.17 -2.39 -21.21
N LEU A 28 11.42 -2.71 -19.93
CA LEU A 28 10.43 -3.35 -19.07
C LEU A 28 9.51 -2.28 -18.49
N LYS A 29 8.23 -2.31 -18.83
CA LYS A 29 7.23 -1.33 -18.40
C LYS A 29 6.48 -1.84 -17.18
N ILE A 30 6.55 -1.12 -16.07
CA ILE A 30 5.84 -1.40 -14.81
C ILE A 30 4.83 -0.29 -14.57
N GLY A 31 3.60 -0.65 -14.20
CA GLY A 31 2.57 0.30 -13.81
C GLY A 31 2.58 0.59 -12.31
N SER A 32 2.21 1.80 -11.92
CA SER A 32 1.74 2.06 -10.57
C SER A 32 0.45 2.87 -10.56
N MET A 33 -0.40 2.60 -9.58
CA MET A 33 -1.68 3.26 -9.37
C MET A 33 -1.77 3.71 -7.92
N SER A 34 -1.93 5.00 -7.71
CA SER A 34 -2.09 5.58 -6.37
C SER A 34 -2.74 6.97 -6.47
N PRO A 35 -3.31 7.53 -5.39
CA PRO A 35 -3.85 8.87 -5.43
C PRO A 35 -2.68 9.88 -5.47
N LEU A 36 -2.38 10.42 -6.65
CA LEU A 36 -1.30 11.40 -6.83
C LEU A 36 -1.79 12.84 -6.62
N THR A 37 -3.10 13.03 -6.62
CA THR A 37 -3.78 14.31 -6.34
C THR A 37 -4.83 14.15 -5.24
N GLY A 38 -5.36 15.28 -4.74
CA GLY A 38 -6.39 15.31 -3.71
C GLY A 38 -5.89 15.02 -2.29
N PRO A 39 -6.81 14.67 -1.36
CA PRO A 39 -6.52 14.58 0.07
C PRO A 39 -5.61 13.41 0.48
N TYR A 40 -5.34 12.47 -0.42
CA TYR A 40 -4.47 11.31 -0.22
C TYR A 40 -3.16 11.39 -1.00
N ALA A 41 -2.85 12.56 -1.59
CA ALA A 41 -1.69 12.70 -2.48
C ALA A 41 -0.34 12.41 -1.79
N ALA A 42 -0.23 12.69 -0.50
CA ALA A 42 0.97 12.37 0.27
C ALA A 42 1.22 10.86 0.31
N ASP A 43 0.20 10.06 0.68
CA ASP A 43 0.28 8.60 0.71
C ASP A 43 0.53 8.01 -0.69
N GLY A 44 -0.13 8.55 -1.71
CA GLY A 44 0.03 8.11 -3.08
C GLY A 44 1.42 8.37 -3.64
N ASN A 45 2.02 9.51 -3.33
CA ASN A 45 3.40 9.81 -3.70
C ASN A 45 4.40 8.93 -2.95
N ASP A 46 4.16 8.64 -1.66
CA ASP A 46 4.98 7.70 -0.90
C ASP A 46 4.98 6.30 -1.52
N ILE A 47 3.82 5.80 -1.95
CA ILE A 47 3.69 4.53 -2.68
C ILE A 47 4.50 4.58 -3.97
N LYS A 48 4.31 5.60 -4.81
CA LYS A 48 5.07 5.78 -6.05
C LYS A 48 6.59 5.80 -5.79
N ASN A 49 7.03 6.51 -4.77
CA ASN A 49 8.44 6.62 -4.41
C ASN A 49 9.00 5.28 -3.90
N GLY A 50 8.21 4.48 -3.18
CA GLY A 50 8.56 3.11 -2.82
C GLY A 50 8.82 2.23 -4.03
N VAL A 51 7.95 2.29 -5.04
CA VAL A 51 8.11 1.56 -6.30
C VAL A 51 9.37 2.02 -7.05
N LEU A 52 9.58 3.34 -7.17
CA LEU A 52 10.78 3.90 -7.81
C LEU A 52 12.07 3.47 -7.10
N THR A 53 12.05 3.38 -5.77
CA THR A 53 13.21 2.90 -4.99
C THR A 53 13.50 1.43 -5.30
N ALA A 54 12.49 0.58 -5.45
CA ALA A 54 12.69 -0.82 -5.84
C ALA A 54 13.29 -0.94 -7.25
N ILE A 55 12.77 -0.17 -8.20
CA ILE A 55 13.30 -0.12 -9.58
C ILE A 55 14.77 0.27 -9.57
N GLU A 56 15.13 1.31 -8.82
CA GLU A 56 16.51 1.77 -8.70
C GLU A 56 17.43 0.69 -8.13
N VAL A 57 17.03 0.03 -7.03
CA VAL A 57 17.78 -1.08 -6.45
C VAL A 57 18.03 -2.18 -7.49
N PHE A 58 16.99 -2.57 -8.23
CA PHE A 58 17.13 -3.59 -9.28
C PHE A 58 18.08 -3.16 -10.41
N GLN A 59 18.01 -1.89 -10.84
CA GLN A 59 18.90 -1.36 -11.87
C GLN A 59 20.37 -1.34 -11.40
N GLN A 60 20.62 -0.94 -10.14
CA GLN A 60 21.96 -0.94 -9.53
C GLN A 60 22.50 -2.36 -9.37
N GLU A 61 21.65 -3.37 -9.18
CA GLU A 61 22.02 -4.80 -9.06
C GLU A 61 22.08 -5.56 -10.40
N GLY A 62 22.26 -4.85 -11.51
CA GLY A 62 22.40 -5.43 -12.84
C GLY A 62 21.09 -5.64 -13.59
N GLY A 63 19.99 -5.06 -13.12
CA GLY A 63 18.70 -5.04 -13.83
C GLY A 63 18.02 -6.39 -13.96
N ILE A 64 17.20 -6.52 -15.01
CA ILE A 64 16.49 -7.75 -15.37
C ILE A 64 17.01 -8.22 -16.74
N PRO A 65 17.56 -9.44 -16.84
CA PRO A 65 18.10 -9.95 -18.09
C PRO A 65 17.09 -9.86 -19.24
N GLY A 66 17.55 -9.38 -20.39
CA GLY A 66 16.73 -9.17 -21.58
C GLY A 66 16.02 -7.81 -21.65
N PHE A 67 16.27 -6.92 -20.70
CA PHE A 67 15.81 -5.53 -20.70
C PHE A 67 16.96 -4.59 -20.37
N ASP A 68 17.04 -3.46 -21.10
CA ASP A 68 18.08 -2.45 -20.91
C ASP A 68 17.70 -1.47 -19.79
N LYS A 69 16.39 -1.27 -19.56
CA LYS A 69 15.87 -0.42 -18.49
C LYS A 69 14.51 -0.90 -17.98
N ILE A 70 14.19 -0.48 -16.75
CA ILE A 70 12.87 -0.61 -16.15
C ILE A 70 12.26 0.80 -16.07
N GLU A 71 11.04 0.97 -16.58
CA GLU A 71 10.35 2.26 -16.61
C GLU A 71 9.02 2.18 -15.89
N LEU A 72 8.75 3.17 -15.01
CA LEU A 72 7.50 3.27 -14.27
C LEU A 72 6.50 4.17 -14.97
N PHE A 73 5.31 3.64 -15.21
CA PHE A 73 4.13 4.36 -15.68
C PHE A 73 3.19 4.59 -14.49
N ALA A 74 3.23 5.78 -13.91
CA ALA A 74 2.41 6.12 -12.75
C ALA A 74 1.09 6.77 -13.18
N GLN A 75 -0.03 6.27 -12.63
CA GLN A 75 -1.37 6.79 -12.89
C GLN A 75 -2.06 7.22 -11.58
N ASP A 76 -2.71 8.37 -11.64
CA ASP A 76 -3.48 8.92 -10.54
C ASP A 76 -4.86 8.27 -10.44
N THR A 77 -5.21 7.76 -9.26
CA THR A 77 -6.55 7.22 -8.96
C THR A 77 -7.43 8.19 -8.20
N ALA A 78 -6.86 9.24 -7.60
CA ALA A 78 -7.54 10.18 -6.68
C ALA A 78 -8.42 9.50 -5.60
N CYS A 79 -8.26 8.19 -5.36
CA CYS A 79 -9.17 7.33 -4.58
C CYS A 79 -10.61 7.27 -5.13
N ASP A 80 -10.81 7.62 -6.40
CA ASP A 80 -12.08 7.50 -7.11
C ASP A 80 -12.13 6.17 -7.87
N PRO A 81 -13.20 5.36 -7.74
CA PRO A 81 -13.30 4.06 -8.40
C PRO A 81 -13.36 4.17 -9.93
N LYS A 82 -14.00 5.20 -10.49
CA LYS A 82 -14.10 5.39 -11.94
C LYS A 82 -12.76 5.82 -12.52
N GLN A 83 -12.07 6.75 -11.86
CA GLN A 83 -10.74 7.18 -12.25
C GLN A 83 -9.73 6.01 -12.13
N ALA A 84 -9.87 5.14 -11.15
CA ALA A 84 -9.03 3.97 -11.00
C ALA A 84 -9.18 2.97 -12.18
N VAL A 85 -10.41 2.74 -12.67
CA VAL A 85 -10.64 1.92 -13.87
C VAL A 85 -10.02 2.59 -15.12
N ALA A 86 -10.21 3.90 -15.28
CA ALA A 86 -9.58 4.65 -16.38
C ALA A 86 -8.04 4.57 -16.33
N ALA A 87 -7.46 4.68 -15.13
CA ALA A 87 -6.03 4.53 -14.90
C ALA A 87 -5.53 3.11 -15.25
N ALA A 88 -6.27 2.05 -14.87
CA ALA A 88 -5.97 0.68 -15.25
C ALA A 88 -5.96 0.49 -16.76
N ASN A 89 -7.01 0.95 -17.46
CA ASN A 89 -7.10 0.86 -18.92
C ASN A 89 -5.94 1.63 -19.62
N LYS A 90 -5.52 2.76 -19.06
CA LYS A 90 -4.37 3.49 -19.60
C LYS A 90 -3.07 2.71 -19.45
N LEU A 91 -2.87 2.03 -18.32
CA LEU A 91 -1.71 1.17 -18.10
C LEU A 91 -1.72 -0.06 -19.02
N ILE A 92 -2.89 -0.67 -19.24
CA ILE A 92 -3.09 -1.75 -20.21
C ILE A 92 -2.64 -1.29 -21.60
N ASN A 93 -3.15 -0.15 -22.08
CA ASN A 93 -2.78 0.42 -23.38
C ASN A 93 -1.28 0.80 -23.49
N GLN A 94 -0.63 1.10 -22.37
CA GLN A 94 0.80 1.36 -22.30
C GLN A 94 1.65 0.08 -22.38
N GLY A 95 1.01 -1.10 -22.23
CA GLY A 95 1.66 -2.41 -22.29
C GLY A 95 2.53 -2.70 -21.07
N VAL A 96 2.07 -2.34 -19.88
CA VAL A 96 2.76 -2.70 -18.64
C VAL A 96 2.61 -4.19 -18.35
N VAL A 97 3.64 -4.81 -17.77
CA VAL A 97 3.65 -6.25 -17.46
C VAL A 97 3.17 -6.59 -16.05
N GLY A 98 2.88 -5.59 -15.25
CA GLY A 98 2.34 -5.72 -13.90
C GLY A 98 2.17 -4.37 -13.26
N VAL A 99 1.31 -4.27 -12.25
CA VAL A 99 0.89 -3.02 -11.60
C VAL A 99 1.06 -3.10 -10.08
N ILE A 100 1.66 -2.05 -9.50
CA ILE A 100 1.70 -1.85 -8.04
C ILE A 100 0.67 -0.79 -7.66
N GLY A 101 -0.28 -1.17 -6.82
CA GLY A 101 -1.39 -0.28 -6.42
C GLY A 101 -2.66 -1.08 -6.11
N ALA A 102 -3.80 -0.42 -5.87
CA ALA A 102 -3.88 0.98 -5.56
C ALA A 102 -3.77 1.20 -4.02
N TYR A 103 -4.07 2.41 -3.56
CA TYR A 103 -4.10 2.75 -2.14
C TYR A 103 -5.49 2.46 -1.54
N CYS A 104 -6.54 3.08 -2.08
CA CYS A 104 -7.91 2.91 -1.59
C CYS A 104 -8.53 1.59 -2.07
N SER A 105 -9.18 0.84 -1.16
CA SER A 105 -9.88 -0.41 -1.52
C SER A 105 -10.96 -0.19 -2.57
N SER A 106 -11.67 0.96 -2.53
CA SER A 106 -12.65 1.37 -3.54
C SER A 106 -12.06 1.54 -4.94
N SER A 107 -10.77 1.84 -5.05
CA SER A 107 -10.03 1.94 -6.30
C SER A 107 -9.46 0.60 -6.76
N THR A 108 -8.87 -0.17 -5.82
CA THR A 108 -8.24 -1.46 -6.12
C THR A 108 -9.24 -2.48 -6.63
N ILE A 109 -10.44 -2.54 -6.01
CA ILE A 109 -11.46 -3.53 -6.36
C ILE A 109 -11.82 -3.46 -7.86
N PRO A 110 -12.34 -2.36 -8.41
CA PRO A 110 -12.71 -2.32 -9.83
C PRO A 110 -11.50 -2.28 -10.76
N ALA A 111 -10.38 -1.64 -10.39
CA ALA A 111 -9.19 -1.62 -11.23
C ALA A 111 -8.56 -3.01 -11.40
N SER A 112 -8.59 -3.85 -10.36
CA SER A 112 -8.07 -5.22 -10.45
C SER A 112 -8.94 -6.13 -11.32
N GLU A 113 -10.22 -5.85 -11.50
CA GLU A 113 -11.09 -6.54 -12.46
C GLU A 113 -10.64 -6.23 -13.89
N ALA A 114 -10.49 -4.94 -14.23
CA ALA A 114 -10.02 -4.53 -15.56
C ALA A 114 -8.62 -5.09 -15.90
N LEU A 115 -7.69 -5.12 -14.94
CA LEU A 115 -6.35 -5.69 -15.13
C LEU A 115 -6.39 -7.20 -15.26
N ALA A 116 -7.30 -7.89 -14.55
CA ALA A 116 -7.44 -9.35 -14.60
C ALA A 116 -8.02 -9.83 -15.94
N GLU A 117 -8.87 -9.05 -16.61
CA GLU A 117 -9.37 -9.33 -17.96
C GLU A 117 -8.24 -9.42 -19.00
N GLU A 118 -7.13 -8.71 -18.76
CA GLU A 118 -5.93 -8.68 -19.60
C GLU A 118 -4.77 -9.50 -19.00
N ASP A 119 -5.05 -10.36 -18.03
CA ASP A 119 -4.07 -11.20 -17.33
C ASP A 119 -2.88 -10.41 -16.71
N ILE A 120 -3.05 -9.13 -16.36
CA ILE A 120 -1.99 -8.30 -15.80
C ILE A 120 -1.92 -8.45 -14.28
N PRO A 121 -0.81 -8.94 -13.69
CA PRO A 121 -0.64 -9.04 -12.25
C PRO A 121 -0.71 -7.68 -11.54
N MET A 122 -1.48 -7.63 -10.46
CA MET A 122 -1.58 -6.47 -9.58
C MET A 122 -1.21 -6.83 -8.15
N ILE A 123 -0.33 -6.02 -7.52
CA ILE A 123 0.05 -6.18 -6.12
C ILE A 123 -0.28 -4.89 -5.37
N THR A 124 -1.29 -4.93 -4.52
CA THR A 124 -1.60 -3.74 -3.72
C THR A 124 -0.71 -3.65 -2.47
N PRO A 125 -0.11 -2.49 -2.20
CA PRO A 125 0.65 -2.26 -0.97
C PRO A 125 -0.19 -1.79 0.21
N ALA A 126 -1.46 -1.39 0.00
CA ALA A 126 -2.21 -0.62 0.98
C ALA A 126 -3.70 -0.95 1.11
N SER A 127 -4.33 -1.56 0.11
CA SER A 127 -5.76 -1.87 0.15
C SER A 127 -6.06 -3.09 1.02
N THR A 128 -6.68 -2.88 2.16
CA THR A 128 -6.85 -3.87 3.23
C THR A 128 -8.17 -4.63 3.20
N ASN A 129 -9.20 -4.12 2.49
CA ASN A 129 -10.52 -4.76 2.44
C ASN A 129 -10.46 -6.21 1.98
N GLU A 130 -11.21 -7.09 2.63
CA GLU A 130 -11.24 -8.54 2.35
C GLU A 130 -11.53 -8.84 0.87
N LYS A 131 -12.47 -8.08 0.26
CA LYS A 131 -12.88 -8.24 -1.14
C LYS A 131 -11.74 -8.07 -2.14
N VAL A 132 -10.60 -7.48 -1.75
CA VAL A 132 -9.46 -7.32 -2.66
C VAL A 132 -8.97 -8.66 -3.19
N THR A 133 -8.87 -9.68 -2.34
CA THR A 133 -8.33 -11.01 -2.68
C THR A 133 -9.36 -12.15 -2.62
N GLU A 134 -10.54 -11.94 -2.00
CA GLU A 134 -11.56 -13.00 -1.86
C GLU A 134 -12.46 -13.17 -3.11
N ARG A 135 -12.29 -12.34 -4.14
CA ARG A 135 -13.03 -12.46 -5.40
C ARG A 135 -12.50 -13.54 -6.35
N GLY A 136 -11.38 -14.19 -5.97
CA GLY A 136 -10.79 -15.28 -6.75
C GLY A 136 -10.09 -14.81 -8.05
N LEU A 137 -9.74 -13.54 -8.18
CA LEU A 137 -9.01 -13.04 -9.36
C LEU A 137 -7.61 -13.68 -9.42
N PRO A 138 -7.20 -14.25 -10.57
CA PRO A 138 -6.04 -15.12 -10.65
C PRO A 138 -4.70 -14.41 -10.42
N TYR A 139 -4.63 -13.10 -10.66
CA TYR A 139 -3.38 -12.31 -10.63
C TYR A 139 -3.44 -11.16 -9.64
N MET A 140 -4.38 -11.19 -8.68
CA MET A 140 -4.47 -10.18 -7.63
C MET A 140 -3.70 -10.62 -6.39
N PHE A 141 -2.79 -9.76 -5.91
CA PHE A 141 -1.96 -9.98 -4.73
C PHE A 141 -2.03 -8.80 -3.77
N ARG A 142 -1.75 -9.07 -2.48
CA ARG A 142 -1.70 -8.03 -1.45
C ARG A 142 -0.44 -8.13 -0.60
N MET A 143 0.24 -6.99 -0.42
CA MET A 143 1.44 -6.89 0.42
C MET A 143 1.13 -6.43 1.84
N CYS A 144 0.19 -5.54 2.05
CA CYS A 144 -0.25 -5.12 3.39
C CYS A 144 -1.11 -6.19 4.09
N GLY A 145 -1.54 -5.92 5.32
CA GLY A 145 -2.46 -6.78 6.05
C GLY A 145 -3.91 -6.69 5.52
N ARG A 146 -4.81 -7.46 6.16
CA ARG A 146 -6.24 -7.55 5.85
C ARG A 146 -7.08 -6.97 6.97
N ASP A 147 -8.26 -6.44 6.63
CA ASP A 147 -9.21 -5.88 7.61
C ASP A 147 -9.74 -6.91 8.59
N ASP A 148 -9.97 -8.16 8.16
CA ASP A 148 -10.44 -9.21 9.07
C ASP A 148 -9.38 -9.64 10.09
N ASP A 149 -8.09 -9.60 9.75
CA ASP A 149 -7.01 -9.81 10.71
C ASP A 149 -6.86 -8.58 11.63
N GLN A 150 -6.95 -7.38 11.07
CA GLN A 150 -6.89 -6.13 11.83
C GLN A 150 -8.03 -6.02 12.85
N SER A 151 -9.26 -6.37 12.45
CA SER A 151 -10.43 -6.36 13.32
C SER A 151 -10.32 -7.33 14.51
N LYS A 152 -9.74 -8.52 14.28
CA LYS A 152 -9.44 -9.49 15.36
C LYS A 152 -8.44 -8.91 16.35
N VAL A 153 -7.36 -8.29 15.87
CA VAL A 153 -6.32 -7.67 16.72
C VAL A 153 -6.91 -6.52 17.52
N ALA A 154 -7.68 -5.63 16.90
CA ALA A 154 -8.33 -4.52 17.56
C ALA A 154 -9.31 -4.99 18.66
N ALA A 155 -10.21 -5.92 18.34
CA ALA A 155 -11.19 -6.44 19.27
C ALA A 155 -10.54 -7.20 20.45
N LYS A 156 -9.49 -8.00 20.16
CA LYS A 156 -8.71 -8.69 21.19
C LYS A 156 -8.02 -7.69 22.13
N PHE A 157 -7.40 -6.63 21.60
CA PHE A 157 -6.81 -5.55 22.39
C PHE A 157 -7.86 -4.86 23.28
N ILE A 158 -9.02 -4.51 22.71
CA ILE A 158 -10.13 -3.87 23.46
C ILE A 158 -10.60 -4.78 24.60
N LYS A 159 -10.70 -6.08 24.39
CA LYS A 159 -11.10 -7.06 25.40
C LYS A 159 -10.03 -7.30 26.45
N ASP A 160 -8.82 -7.66 25.99
CA ASP A 160 -7.80 -8.25 26.85
C ASP A 160 -6.94 -7.20 27.56
N GLU A 161 -6.63 -6.08 26.92
CA GLU A 161 -5.79 -5.04 27.47
C GLU A 161 -6.64 -3.90 28.10
N LEU A 162 -7.60 -3.36 27.34
CA LEU A 162 -8.44 -2.27 27.84
C LEU A 162 -9.54 -2.75 28.81
N LYS A 163 -9.82 -4.07 28.85
CA LYS A 163 -10.90 -4.67 29.66
C LYS A 163 -12.27 -4.02 29.41
N ALA A 164 -12.47 -3.44 28.23
CA ALA A 164 -13.67 -2.73 27.87
C ALA A 164 -14.88 -3.68 27.74
N LYS A 165 -16.04 -3.21 28.16
CA LYS A 165 -17.32 -3.93 28.07
C LYS A 165 -18.23 -3.36 27.00
N THR A 166 -17.99 -2.11 26.62
CA THR A 166 -18.84 -1.37 25.66
C THR A 166 -18.00 -0.64 24.61
N ILE A 167 -18.53 -0.56 23.40
CA ILE A 167 -17.89 0.14 22.27
C ILE A 167 -18.92 0.96 21.49
N PHE A 168 -18.53 2.17 21.09
CA PHE A 168 -19.17 3.02 20.08
C PHE A 168 -18.28 3.05 18.85
N ILE A 169 -18.81 2.71 17.69
CA ILE A 169 -18.06 2.62 16.42
C ILE A 169 -18.54 3.74 15.50
N VAL A 170 -17.60 4.38 14.78
CA VAL A 170 -17.92 5.35 13.73
C VAL A 170 -17.06 5.07 12.49
N ASP A 171 -17.67 5.10 11.30
CA ASP A 171 -16.99 5.02 10.01
C ASP A 171 -17.39 6.15 9.05
N ASP A 172 -16.67 6.33 7.92
CA ASP A 172 -16.94 7.35 6.90
C ASP A 172 -17.56 6.80 5.62
N LYS A 173 -18.19 5.63 5.67
CA LYS A 173 -18.90 4.95 4.56
C LYS A 173 -18.02 4.61 3.35
N THR A 174 -16.71 4.77 3.44
CA THR A 174 -15.83 4.26 2.39
C THR A 174 -15.80 2.73 2.41
N THR A 175 -15.50 2.10 1.28
CA THR A 175 -15.38 0.64 1.19
C THR A 175 -14.42 0.06 2.23
N TYR A 176 -13.33 0.78 2.52
CA TYR A 176 -12.36 0.41 3.54
C TYR A 176 -12.93 0.57 4.95
N SER A 177 -13.32 1.79 5.32
CA SER A 177 -13.66 2.09 6.73
C SER A 177 -14.91 1.34 7.19
N GLN A 178 -15.93 1.26 6.34
CA GLN A 178 -17.15 0.51 6.64
C GLN A 178 -16.85 -0.99 6.79
N GLY A 179 -16.05 -1.57 5.87
CA GLY A 179 -15.68 -2.99 5.93
C GLY A 179 -14.92 -3.34 7.22
N LEU A 180 -13.93 -2.52 7.59
CA LEU A 180 -13.17 -2.72 8.82
C LEU A 180 -14.03 -2.49 10.07
N ALA A 181 -14.85 -1.43 10.10
CA ALA A 181 -15.76 -1.15 11.21
C ALA A 181 -16.77 -2.28 11.45
N ASP A 182 -17.35 -2.83 10.38
CA ASP A 182 -18.20 -4.03 10.42
C ASP A 182 -17.45 -5.25 10.97
N GLY A 183 -16.20 -5.44 10.56
CA GLY A 183 -15.33 -6.48 11.08
C GLY A 183 -15.10 -6.33 12.58
N VAL A 184 -14.75 -5.13 13.04
CA VAL A 184 -14.55 -4.83 14.48
C VAL A 184 -15.84 -5.04 15.27
N ARG A 185 -16.99 -4.59 14.76
CA ARG A 185 -18.29 -4.83 15.37
C ARG A 185 -18.52 -6.34 15.60
N LYS A 186 -18.39 -7.14 14.54
CA LYS A 186 -18.58 -8.60 14.62
C LYS A 186 -17.63 -9.28 15.60
N GLN A 187 -16.35 -8.86 15.62
CA GLN A 187 -15.37 -9.44 16.54
C GLN A 187 -15.63 -9.02 18.00
N CYS A 188 -16.02 -7.78 18.25
CA CYS A 188 -16.40 -7.29 19.58
C CYS A 188 -17.62 -8.05 20.12
N GLU A 189 -18.68 -8.20 19.32
CA GLU A 189 -19.88 -8.97 19.66
C GLU A 189 -19.52 -10.43 20.01
N LYS A 190 -18.67 -11.07 19.19
CA LYS A 190 -18.16 -12.43 19.42
C LYS A 190 -17.41 -12.57 20.74
N LEU A 191 -16.68 -11.54 21.16
CA LEU A 191 -15.93 -11.50 22.42
C LEU A 191 -16.77 -11.01 23.62
N GLY A 192 -18.08 -10.79 23.45
CA GLY A 192 -18.98 -10.33 24.50
C GLY A 192 -18.82 -8.86 24.87
N ILE A 193 -18.27 -8.03 23.99
CA ILE A 193 -18.23 -6.57 24.12
C ILE A 193 -19.52 -6.02 23.50
N LYS A 194 -20.31 -5.30 24.27
CA LYS A 194 -21.58 -4.72 23.82
C LYS A 194 -21.32 -3.53 22.89
N VAL A 195 -21.79 -3.61 21.65
CA VAL A 195 -21.78 -2.49 20.71
C VAL A 195 -22.98 -1.60 21.01
N LEU A 196 -22.73 -0.40 21.53
CA LEU A 196 -23.79 0.55 21.88
C LEU A 196 -24.34 1.25 20.65
N ALA A 197 -23.47 1.57 19.70
CA ALA A 197 -23.84 2.08 18.38
C ALA A 197 -22.74 1.80 17.34
N HIS A 198 -23.15 1.66 16.08
CA HIS A 198 -22.31 1.77 14.91
C HIS A 198 -22.90 2.90 14.04
N ASP A 199 -22.27 4.05 14.10
CA ASP A 199 -22.75 5.29 13.45
C ASP A 199 -21.84 5.67 12.29
N HIS A 200 -22.29 6.59 11.47
CA HIS A 200 -21.62 6.94 10.22
C HIS A 200 -21.50 8.45 10.06
N VAL A 201 -20.41 8.88 9.46
CA VAL A 201 -20.22 10.21 8.90
C VAL A 201 -20.01 10.10 7.39
N ASN A 202 -19.87 11.21 6.67
CA ASN A 202 -19.53 11.14 5.25
C ASN A 202 -18.03 11.37 5.06
N GLN A 203 -17.47 10.74 4.02
CA GLN A 203 -16.10 11.01 3.63
C GLN A 203 -15.92 12.51 3.34
N GLY A 204 -14.92 13.12 3.98
CA GLY A 204 -14.62 14.54 3.83
C GLY A 204 -15.36 15.48 4.79
N ASP A 205 -16.25 14.97 5.64
CA ASP A 205 -16.88 15.78 6.70
C ASP A 205 -15.80 16.42 7.57
N LYS A 206 -16.08 17.65 8.03
CA LYS A 206 -15.21 18.45 8.90
C LYS A 206 -15.83 18.75 10.26
N ASP A 207 -17.14 18.58 10.41
CA ASP A 207 -17.87 18.72 11.65
C ASP A 207 -18.44 17.36 12.08
N PHE A 208 -18.04 16.94 13.28
CA PHE A 208 -18.41 15.66 13.88
C PHE A 208 -19.24 15.83 15.15
N SER A 209 -19.75 17.06 15.41
CA SER A 209 -20.46 17.41 16.64
C SER A 209 -21.66 16.51 16.92
N ALA A 210 -22.43 16.14 15.88
CA ALA A 210 -23.61 15.29 16.02
C ALA A 210 -23.25 13.88 16.52
N VAL A 211 -22.31 13.19 15.84
CA VAL A 211 -21.89 11.84 16.23
C VAL A 211 -21.17 11.83 17.58
N LEU A 212 -20.37 12.87 17.87
CA LEU A 212 -19.67 12.99 19.15
C LEU A 212 -20.62 13.28 20.33
N THR A 213 -21.69 14.04 20.09
CA THR A 213 -22.74 14.26 21.10
C THR A 213 -23.43 12.94 21.46
N LYS A 214 -23.74 12.11 20.46
CA LYS A 214 -24.31 10.78 20.66
C LYS A 214 -23.32 9.85 21.38
N ALA A 215 -22.07 9.79 20.94
CA ALA A 215 -21.03 8.98 21.58
C ALA A 215 -20.79 9.39 23.04
N LYS A 216 -20.83 10.68 23.33
CA LYS A 216 -20.72 11.21 24.72
C LYS A 216 -21.91 10.80 25.57
N LYS A 217 -23.12 10.83 25.02
CA LYS A 217 -24.36 10.40 25.74
C LYS A 217 -24.32 8.91 26.04
N ASP A 218 -23.90 8.09 25.06
CA ASP A 218 -23.85 6.66 25.22
C ASP A 218 -22.72 6.20 26.16
N ASN A 219 -21.69 7.02 26.34
CA ASN A 219 -20.58 6.87 27.29
C ASN A 219 -19.94 5.46 27.25
N ALA A 220 -19.64 4.96 26.03
CA ALA A 220 -18.96 3.68 25.84
C ALA A 220 -17.53 3.70 26.43
N ASP A 221 -17.01 2.56 26.86
CA ASP A 221 -15.62 2.43 27.33
C ASP A 221 -14.64 2.78 26.20
N VAL A 222 -14.97 2.37 24.96
CA VAL A 222 -14.16 2.61 23.76
C VAL A 222 -14.96 3.36 22.71
N PHE A 223 -14.33 4.35 22.09
CA PHE A 223 -14.75 5.00 20.85
C PHE A 223 -13.83 4.52 19.74
N TYR A 224 -14.34 3.68 18.83
CA TYR A 224 -13.58 3.17 17.69
C TYR A 224 -13.77 4.12 16.51
N MET A 225 -12.72 4.87 16.19
CA MET A 225 -12.68 5.87 15.12
C MET A 225 -12.13 5.24 13.84
N CYS A 226 -12.99 4.91 12.89
CA CYS A 226 -12.64 4.25 11.64
C CYS A 226 -12.88 5.16 10.42
N LEU A 227 -11.98 6.11 10.17
CA LEU A 227 -12.07 7.03 9.05
C LEU A 227 -10.93 6.78 8.07
N GLN A 228 -11.20 6.79 6.78
CA GLN A 228 -10.16 6.55 5.76
C GLN A 228 -9.13 7.68 5.69
N ASN A 229 -9.54 8.94 5.94
CA ASN A 229 -8.65 10.10 5.82
C ASN A 229 -8.08 10.53 7.18
N HIS A 230 -6.75 10.53 7.31
CA HIS A 230 -6.06 10.96 8.52
C HIS A 230 -6.34 12.42 8.91
N SER A 231 -6.62 13.32 7.96
CA SER A 231 -6.97 14.71 8.27
C SER A 231 -8.36 14.82 8.90
N SER A 232 -9.35 14.08 8.37
CA SER A 232 -10.68 13.97 9.00
C SER A 232 -10.58 13.32 10.38
N GLY A 233 -9.77 12.26 10.53
CA GLY A 233 -9.49 11.63 11.82
C GLY A 233 -8.85 12.59 12.81
N SER A 234 -7.93 13.46 12.39
CA SER A 234 -7.33 14.50 13.22
C SER A 234 -8.38 15.48 13.74
N LEU A 235 -9.27 15.95 12.86
CA LEU A 235 -10.36 16.85 13.23
C LEU A 235 -11.32 16.17 14.20
N MET A 236 -11.68 14.91 13.97
CA MET A 236 -12.54 14.15 14.88
C MET A 236 -11.89 13.98 16.26
N ALA A 237 -10.60 13.67 16.33
CA ALA A 237 -9.86 13.57 17.59
C ALA A 237 -9.88 14.90 18.37
N ILE A 238 -9.61 16.03 17.68
CA ILE A 238 -9.67 17.37 18.29
C ILE A 238 -11.08 17.67 18.85
N GLN A 239 -12.11 17.42 18.04
CA GLN A 239 -13.50 17.68 18.43
C GLN A 239 -13.96 16.75 19.56
N ALA A 240 -13.53 15.48 19.56
CA ALA A 240 -13.81 14.53 20.64
C ALA A 240 -13.25 15.02 21.99
N ARG A 241 -12.00 15.50 22.01
CA ARG A 241 -11.39 16.07 23.22
C ARG A 241 -12.11 17.35 23.68
N ARG A 242 -12.42 18.24 22.75
CA ARG A 242 -13.17 19.48 23.05
C ARG A 242 -14.57 19.20 23.57
N ALA A 243 -15.26 18.19 23.05
CA ALA A 243 -16.56 17.75 23.51
C ALA A 243 -16.49 17.07 24.90
N GLY A 244 -15.29 16.79 25.41
CA GLY A 244 -15.08 16.10 26.69
C GLY A 244 -15.46 14.62 26.63
N LEU A 245 -15.28 13.95 25.46
CA LEU A 245 -15.47 12.50 25.33
C LEU A 245 -14.51 11.77 26.28
N LYS A 246 -15.03 10.87 27.11
CA LYS A 246 -14.27 10.12 28.12
C LYS A 246 -13.81 8.78 27.64
N SER A 247 -14.44 8.23 26.61
CA SER A 247 -14.08 6.95 26.01
C SER A 247 -12.61 6.90 25.60
N THR A 248 -11.99 5.74 25.76
CA THR A 248 -10.67 5.47 25.15
C THR A 248 -10.82 5.45 23.64
N ILE A 249 -10.05 6.26 22.93
CA ILE A 249 -10.08 6.28 21.48
C ILE A 249 -9.15 5.20 20.95
N VAL A 250 -9.70 4.27 20.17
CA VAL A 250 -8.98 3.26 19.39
C VAL A 250 -9.25 3.51 17.91
N SER A 251 -8.23 3.43 17.10
CA SER A 251 -8.31 3.66 15.66
C SER A 251 -7.50 2.64 14.87
N GLN A 252 -7.37 2.86 13.58
CA GLN A 252 -6.89 1.89 12.61
C GLN A 252 -5.70 2.43 11.78
N ASP A 253 -5.23 1.63 10.84
CA ASP A 253 -3.98 1.83 10.09
C ASP A 253 -3.90 3.14 9.31
N ALA A 254 -5.02 3.68 8.78
CA ALA A 254 -5.01 4.98 8.11
C ALA A 254 -4.64 6.15 9.05
N MET A 255 -4.79 5.96 10.37
CA MET A 255 -4.34 6.95 11.37
C MET A 255 -2.86 6.78 11.74
N TYR A 256 -2.17 5.74 11.26
CA TYR A 256 -0.71 5.60 11.43
C TYR A 256 0.04 6.49 10.42
N HIS A 257 -0.20 7.79 10.50
CA HIS A 257 0.35 8.78 9.58
C HIS A 257 0.90 10.01 10.33
N PRO A 258 2.08 10.55 9.95
CA PRO A 258 2.66 11.72 10.63
C PRO A 258 1.72 12.93 10.70
N ASN A 259 0.94 13.18 9.64
CA ASN A 259 0.01 14.29 9.60
C ASN A 259 -1.15 14.15 10.60
N PHE A 260 -1.54 12.92 10.95
CA PHE A 260 -2.53 12.72 12.02
C PHE A 260 -2.06 13.37 13.32
N ILE A 261 -0.82 13.09 13.73
CA ILE A 261 -0.21 13.69 14.92
C ILE A 261 0.03 15.18 14.74
N ASN A 262 0.58 15.59 13.60
CA ASN A 262 0.93 16.99 13.35
C ASN A 262 -0.29 17.92 13.41
N VAL A 263 -1.47 17.45 12.97
CA VAL A 263 -2.72 18.22 12.96
C VAL A 263 -3.43 18.09 14.30
N ALA A 264 -3.58 16.88 14.83
CA ALA A 264 -4.29 16.64 16.08
C ALA A 264 -3.51 17.09 17.32
N LYS A 265 -2.17 17.18 17.24
CA LYS A 265 -1.28 17.60 18.34
C LYS A 265 -1.61 16.84 19.63
N ASP A 266 -1.84 17.56 20.73
CA ASP A 266 -2.16 16.97 22.04
C ASP A 266 -3.44 16.13 22.04
N ALA A 267 -4.37 16.41 21.14
CA ALA A 267 -5.59 15.61 21.01
C ALA A 267 -5.32 14.17 20.54
N ALA A 268 -4.18 13.91 19.88
CA ALA A 268 -3.77 12.58 19.47
C ALA A 268 -3.19 11.75 20.65
N ASN A 269 -2.68 12.39 21.70
CA ASN A 269 -2.05 11.67 22.81
C ASN A 269 -3.03 10.70 23.48
N GLY A 270 -2.56 9.47 23.73
CA GLY A 270 -3.36 8.41 24.33
C GLY A 270 -4.28 7.67 23.34
N ILE A 271 -4.30 8.03 22.06
CA ILE A 271 -5.02 7.28 21.04
C ILE A 271 -4.22 6.02 20.69
N TYR A 272 -4.93 4.88 20.58
CA TYR A 272 -4.37 3.62 20.13
C TYR A 272 -4.66 3.40 18.65
N VAL A 273 -3.68 2.86 17.93
CA VAL A 273 -3.76 2.67 16.48
C VAL A 273 -3.26 1.28 16.12
N THR A 274 -4.05 0.51 15.36
CA THR A 274 -3.57 -0.74 14.76
C THR A 274 -2.73 -0.43 13.52
N PHE A 275 -1.54 -1.03 13.41
CA PHE A 275 -0.73 -0.97 12.18
C PHE A 275 0.17 -2.20 12.07
N GLY A 276 0.61 -2.52 10.85
CA GLY A 276 1.58 -3.59 10.62
C GLY A 276 2.95 -3.24 11.21
N TYR A 277 3.52 -4.15 11.99
CA TYR A 277 4.85 -3.95 12.55
C TYR A 277 5.94 -4.09 11.48
N VAL A 278 6.80 -3.09 11.35
CA VAL A 278 7.99 -3.12 10.50
C VAL A 278 9.23 -3.13 11.39
N ASP A 279 10.02 -4.19 11.29
CA ASP A 279 11.30 -4.25 11.98
C ASP A 279 12.36 -3.45 11.21
N LYS A 280 12.63 -2.25 11.71
CA LYS A 280 13.57 -1.32 11.10
C LYS A 280 15.05 -1.72 11.28
N SER A 281 15.34 -2.75 12.08
CA SER A 281 16.70 -3.25 12.29
C SER A 281 17.16 -4.23 11.21
N THR A 282 16.22 -4.77 10.39
CA THR A 282 16.56 -5.74 9.36
C THR A 282 17.45 -5.14 8.25
N PRO A 283 18.43 -5.91 7.72
CA PRO A 283 19.26 -5.44 6.62
C PRO A 283 18.44 -5.00 5.39
N SER A 284 17.33 -5.70 5.10
CA SER A 284 16.44 -5.35 3.99
C SER A 284 15.81 -3.96 4.17
N TYR A 285 15.31 -3.67 5.39
CA TYR A 285 14.77 -2.34 5.69
C TYR A 285 15.86 -1.27 5.63
N GLN A 286 17.04 -1.50 6.23
CA GLN A 286 18.13 -0.53 6.27
C GLN A 286 18.61 -0.16 4.85
N LYS A 287 18.75 -1.14 3.97
CA LYS A 287 19.12 -0.91 2.57
C LYS A 287 18.06 -0.05 1.86
N TYR A 288 16.79 -0.40 1.97
CA TYR A 288 15.67 0.37 1.41
C TYR A 288 15.65 1.79 1.97
N ALA A 289 15.66 1.93 3.30
CA ALA A 289 15.54 3.21 3.97
C ALA A 289 16.65 4.18 3.60
N LYS A 290 17.90 3.70 3.46
CA LYS A 290 19.03 4.52 3.04
C LYS A 290 18.80 5.20 1.68
N ILE A 291 18.31 4.42 0.70
CA ILE A 291 18.09 4.93 -0.67
C ILE A 291 16.86 5.84 -0.69
N PHE A 292 15.75 5.39 -0.08
CA PHE A 292 14.50 6.15 -0.04
C PHE A 292 14.69 7.51 0.63
N THR A 293 15.27 7.53 1.84
CA THR A 293 15.41 8.78 2.62
C THR A 293 16.34 9.78 1.98
N ALA A 294 17.38 9.33 1.27
CA ALA A 294 18.30 10.21 0.54
C ALA A 294 17.60 11.00 -0.58
N LYS A 295 16.54 10.43 -1.19
CA LYS A 295 15.84 11.05 -2.31
C LYS A 295 14.53 11.73 -1.94
N TYR A 296 13.78 11.10 -1.05
CA TYR A 296 12.38 11.46 -0.78
C TYR A 296 12.14 11.90 0.68
N GLY A 297 13.15 11.84 1.53
CA GLY A 297 13.04 12.24 2.92
C GLY A 297 12.34 11.19 3.78
N LYS A 298 11.33 11.59 4.55
CA LYS A 298 10.68 10.73 5.53
C LYS A 298 9.85 9.63 4.87
N ILE A 299 10.03 8.39 5.32
CA ILE A 299 9.26 7.24 4.86
C ILE A 299 7.84 7.30 5.41
N GLY A 300 6.83 7.28 4.54
CA GLY A 300 5.43 7.20 4.91
C GLY A 300 4.98 5.78 5.24
N ALA A 301 3.73 5.64 5.66
CA ALA A 301 3.20 4.39 6.22
C ALA A 301 3.28 3.20 5.24
N TYR A 302 2.95 3.43 3.96
CA TYR A 302 2.84 2.37 2.96
C TYR A 302 4.00 2.31 1.96
N ALA A 303 4.95 3.24 2.02
CA ALA A 303 6.10 3.27 1.11
C ALA A 303 6.95 1.98 1.17
N THR A 304 7.14 1.42 2.37
CA THR A 304 7.89 0.17 2.57
C THR A 304 7.17 -1.03 1.96
N TYR A 305 5.84 -1.09 2.09
CA TYR A 305 5.03 -2.14 1.46
C TYR A 305 5.02 -2.00 -0.08
N ALA A 306 5.05 -0.78 -0.60
CA ALA A 306 5.11 -0.53 -2.04
C ALA A 306 6.48 -0.93 -2.62
N TYR A 307 7.56 -0.67 -1.89
CA TYR A 307 8.90 -1.16 -2.22
C TYR A 307 8.92 -2.68 -2.29
N ASP A 308 8.37 -3.37 -1.29
CA ASP A 308 8.32 -4.84 -1.27
C ASP A 308 7.42 -5.40 -2.37
N ALA A 309 6.26 -4.77 -2.65
CA ALA A 309 5.37 -5.17 -3.73
C ALA A 309 6.07 -5.10 -5.11
N ALA A 310 6.78 -4.01 -5.37
CA ALA A 310 7.58 -3.85 -6.59
C ALA A 310 8.76 -4.84 -6.62
N THR A 311 9.42 -5.07 -5.48
CA THR A 311 10.49 -6.06 -5.35
C THR A 311 10.01 -7.46 -5.69
N VAL A 312 8.83 -7.85 -5.20
CA VAL A 312 8.19 -9.14 -5.51
C VAL A 312 7.94 -9.27 -7.02
N LEU A 313 7.30 -8.28 -7.63
CA LEU A 313 7.02 -8.30 -9.07
C LEU A 313 8.30 -8.40 -9.90
N LEU A 314 9.30 -7.57 -9.62
CA LEU A 314 10.57 -7.55 -10.35
C LEU A 314 11.38 -8.83 -10.15
N LYS A 315 11.41 -9.38 -8.93
CA LYS A 315 12.03 -10.69 -8.66
C LYS A 315 11.33 -11.80 -9.43
N ALA A 316 9.99 -11.81 -9.46
CA ALA A 316 9.24 -12.82 -10.18
C ALA A 316 9.54 -12.79 -11.68
N ILE A 317 9.58 -11.61 -12.30
CA ILE A 317 9.95 -11.45 -13.71
C ILE A 317 11.38 -11.94 -13.96
N LYS A 318 12.33 -11.58 -13.08
CA LYS A 318 13.75 -12.02 -13.19
C LYS A 318 13.89 -13.53 -13.06
N GLN A 319 13.22 -14.17 -12.14
CA GLN A 319 13.25 -15.62 -11.92
C GLN A 319 12.54 -16.39 -13.03
N ALA A 320 11.38 -15.91 -13.46
CA ALA A 320 10.63 -16.48 -14.57
C ALA A 320 11.37 -16.36 -15.92
N LYS A 321 12.31 -15.43 -16.04
CA LYS A 321 12.96 -15.02 -17.30
C LYS A 321 11.91 -14.73 -18.40
N SER A 322 10.77 -14.18 -18.01
CA SER A 322 9.59 -14.03 -18.85
C SER A 322 8.66 -12.94 -18.31
N THR A 323 7.90 -12.33 -19.21
CA THR A 323 6.79 -11.42 -18.87
C THR A 323 5.42 -12.12 -18.95
N ASP A 324 5.41 -13.44 -19.18
CA ASP A 324 4.18 -14.24 -19.16
C ASP A 324 3.55 -14.21 -17.75
N PRO A 325 2.27 -13.81 -17.62
CA PRO A 325 1.62 -13.63 -16.31
C PRO A 325 1.51 -14.94 -15.52
N LYS A 326 1.34 -16.08 -16.18
CA LYS A 326 1.26 -17.39 -15.50
C LYS A 326 2.60 -17.77 -14.89
N LYS A 327 3.73 -17.47 -15.59
CA LYS A 327 5.08 -17.71 -15.08
C LYS A 327 5.41 -16.74 -13.95
N ILE A 328 5.04 -15.45 -14.07
CA ILE A 328 5.20 -14.45 -13.02
C ILE A 328 4.45 -14.89 -11.75
N LYS A 329 3.17 -15.25 -11.87
CA LYS A 329 2.37 -15.77 -10.76
C LYS A 329 3.02 -16.97 -10.09
N ALA A 330 3.49 -17.94 -10.88
CA ALA A 330 4.13 -19.14 -10.35
C ALA A 330 5.37 -18.80 -9.49
N GLU A 331 6.17 -17.81 -9.92
CA GLU A 331 7.32 -17.37 -9.14
C GLU A 331 6.91 -16.55 -7.89
N ILE A 332 5.88 -15.69 -7.98
CA ILE A 332 5.34 -14.98 -6.79
C ILE A 332 4.92 -15.99 -5.71
N MET A 333 4.19 -17.03 -6.09
CA MET A 333 3.68 -18.03 -5.15
C MET A 333 4.74 -18.91 -4.49
N LYS A 334 5.96 -18.97 -5.04
CA LYS A 334 7.12 -19.68 -4.44
C LYS A 334 7.92 -18.82 -3.47
N MET A 335 7.68 -17.52 -3.41
CA MET A 335 8.49 -16.60 -2.64
C MET A 335 8.35 -16.84 -1.14
N ASP A 336 9.49 -16.93 -0.46
CA ASP A 336 9.62 -16.95 1.00
C ASP A 336 10.94 -16.26 1.36
N PHE A 337 10.89 -14.95 1.67
CA PHE A 337 12.09 -14.18 2.01
C PHE A 337 11.78 -13.00 2.94
N GLN A 338 12.81 -12.46 3.61
CA GLN A 338 12.69 -11.25 4.41
C GLN A 338 12.70 -10.01 3.52
N GLY A 339 11.53 -9.38 3.36
CA GLY A 339 11.38 -8.06 2.74
C GLY A 339 11.77 -6.92 3.68
N ALA A 340 11.60 -5.70 3.21
CA ALA A 340 11.80 -4.51 4.03
C ALA A 340 10.67 -4.32 5.05
N SER A 341 9.42 -4.66 4.70
CA SER A 341 8.26 -4.52 5.60
C SER A 341 8.10 -5.71 6.55
N LYS A 342 8.29 -6.94 6.05
CA LYS A 342 8.06 -8.20 6.79
C LYS A 342 8.65 -9.39 6.04
N ARG A 343 8.55 -10.60 6.62
CA ARG A 343 8.72 -11.84 5.84
C ARG A 343 7.59 -11.97 4.83
N ILE A 344 7.95 -12.17 3.57
CA ILE A 344 7.01 -12.23 2.43
C ILE A 344 6.83 -13.68 2.02
N LYS A 345 5.59 -14.17 2.18
CA LYS A 345 5.15 -15.49 1.73
C LYS A 345 3.68 -15.40 1.38
N PHE A 346 3.32 -15.76 0.16
CA PHE A 346 1.94 -15.65 -0.31
C PHE A 346 1.11 -16.90 0.04
N ARG A 347 -0.12 -16.66 0.45
CA ARG A 347 -1.17 -17.67 0.61
C ARG A 347 -1.84 -17.93 -0.76
N PRO A 348 -2.58 -19.06 -0.93
CA PRO A 348 -3.24 -19.38 -2.19
C PRO A 348 -4.17 -18.29 -2.74
N ASN A 349 -4.77 -17.48 -1.86
CA ASN A 349 -5.64 -16.35 -2.24
C ASN A 349 -4.88 -15.07 -2.61
N GLY A 350 -3.54 -15.07 -2.65
CA GLY A 350 -2.72 -13.91 -3.00
C GLY A 350 -2.38 -12.97 -1.85
N ASP A 351 -2.73 -13.29 -0.61
CA ASP A 351 -2.35 -12.49 0.57
C ASP A 351 -0.97 -12.89 1.10
N SER A 352 -0.14 -11.92 1.47
CA SER A 352 1.17 -12.15 2.08
C SER A 352 1.15 -12.19 3.62
N GLY A 353 -0.05 -12.26 4.23
CA GLY A 353 -0.25 -12.29 5.68
C GLY A 353 -0.17 -10.91 6.34
N SER A 354 -0.54 -10.89 7.61
CA SER A 354 -0.63 -9.67 8.43
C SER A 354 0.29 -9.79 9.64
N ASN A 355 0.76 -8.66 10.13
CA ASN A 355 1.58 -8.56 11.34
C ASN A 355 1.15 -7.33 12.17
N TYR A 356 -0.16 -7.18 12.35
CA TYR A 356 -0.73 -6.06 13.10
C TYR A 356 -0.36 -6.11 14.58
N ILE A 357 0.04 -4.96 15.10
CA ILE A 357 0.17 -4.68 16.53
C ILE A 357 -0.58 -3.39 16.86
N ILE A 358 -0.68 -3.07 18.16
CA ILE A 358 -1.20 -1.79 18.61
C ILE A 358 -0.04 -0.84 18.91
N PHE A 359 -0.13 0.33 18.34
CA PHE A 359 0.68 1.48 18.72
C PHE A 359 -0.15 2.41 19.60
N LYS A 360 0.51 3.07 20.55
CA LYS A 360 -0.06 4.18 21.31
C LYS A 360 0.62 5.48 20.93
N ILE A 361 -0.14 6.54 20.82
CA ILE A 361 0.46 7.86 20.59
C ILE A 361 0.84 8.47 21.93
N GLU A 362 2.14 8.70 22.13
CA GLU A 362 2.71 9.30 23.33
C GLU A 362 3.71 10.39 22.94
N ASN A 363 3.53 11.58 23.49
CA ASN A 363 4.41 12.73 23.24
C ASN A 363 4.66 12.98 21.73
N GLY A 364 3.59 12.89 20.93
CA GLY A 364 3.64 13.12 19.48
C GLY A 364 4.34 12.03 18.68
N LYS A 365 4.45 10.81 19.22
CA LYS A 365 5.09 9.66 18.54
C LYS A 365 4.24 8.40 18.65
N TYR A 366 4.31 7.54 17.62
CA TYR A 366 3.77 6.20 17.69
C TYR A 366 4.75 5.31 18.43
N VAL A 367 4.34 4.79 19.58
CA VAL A 367 5.12 3.86 20.42
C VAL A 367 4.46 2.49 20.34
N LYS A 368 5.26 1.44 20.17
CA LYS A 368 4.73 0.06 20.22
C LYS A 368 4.13 -0.16 21.63
N TYR A 369 2.94 -0.70 21.67
CA TYR A 369 2.23 -0.82 22.93
C TYR A 369 1.79 -2.25 23.25
N TRP A 370 1.21 -2.95 22.29
CA TRP A 370 0.66 -4.26 22.51
C TRP A 370 0.72 -5.14 21.27
N ASP A 371 1.03 -6.41 21.48
CA ASP A 371 1.15 -7.43 20.44
C ASP A 371 0.13 -8.54 20.73
N PRO A 372 -0.63 -9.04 19.74
CA PRO A 372 -1.67 -10.04 19.96
C PRO A 372 -1.17 -11.38 20.51
N GLU A 373 0.11 -11.69 20.33
CA GLU A 373 0.75 -12.94 20.80
C GLU A 373 1.51 -12.75 22.12
N LYS A 374 2.11 -11.56 22.31
CA LYS A 374 3.02 -11.29 23.45
C LYS A 374 2.36 -10.47 24.55
N GLY A 375 1.25 -9.81 24.28
CA GLY A 375 0.63 -8.86 25.20
C GLY A 375 1.29 -7.48 25.16
N LYS A 376 1.35 -6.79 26.31
CA LYS A 376 1.96 -5.46 26.42
C LYS A 376 3.46 -5.51 26.15
N LEU A 377 3.95 -4.56 25.30
CA LEU A 377 5.35 -4.47 24.86
C LEU A 377 6.16 -3.50 25.74
#